data_26c74b97c92b90d859df86693a47db4b
#
_entry.id   26c74b97c92b90d859df86693a47db4b
#
_cell.length_a   1.000
_cell.length_b   1.000
_cell.length_c   1.000
_cell.angle_alpha   90.00
_cell.angle_beta   90.00
_cell.angle_gamma   90.00
#
_symmetry.space_group_name_H-M   'P 1'
#
loop_
_entity.id
_entity.type
_entity.pdbx_description
1 polymer ?
#
loop_
_entity_poly.entity_id
_entity_poly.type
_entity_poly.pdbx_seq_one_letter_code
_entity_poly.pdbx_strand_id
1 'polypeptide(L)'
;MIQTDILIIGAGPTGLFAVFEAGLLQLKCHIIDALPQPGGQLAELYPKKPIFDIPGYPSVLAGDLVTNLMEQIKQFQPGFTLGETAETIEKLEDGTFIVTTNEGTKHQAKAVAIAGGLGTFEPRKPILKDIEFYEKEDRGVDYFVKDPEKYRGKNIVIAGGGDSALDWSIFLSNVANSVTLVHRRNEFRGALDSVEKVQELKNSGKIKLV
;
A
#
# COMPACT_ATOMS: atom_id res chain seq x y z
N MET A 1 13.72 26.13 -3.98
CA MET A 1 12.66 25.65 -4.87
C MET A 1 13.27 24.61 -5.82
N ILE A 2 12.69 23.42 -5.86
CA ILE A 2 13.13 22.30 -6.68
C ILE A 2 12.44 22.42 -8.04
N GLN A 3 13.22 22.29 -9.15
CA GLN A 3 12.67 22.37 -10.51
C GLN A 3 12.81 21.03 -11.22
N THR A 4 11.74 20.62 -11.93
CA THR A 4 11.66 19.36 -12.66
C THR A 4 10.75 19.50 -13.89
N ASP A 5 10.78 18.55 -14.81
CA ASP A 5 9.83 18.52 -15.92
C ASP A 5 8.48 17.98 -15.46
N ILE A 6 8.51 16.85 -14.75
CA ILE A 6 7.30 16.22 -14.21
C ILE A 6 7.46 16.04 -12.69
N LEU A 7 6.50 16.56 -11.93
CA LEU A 7 6.35 16.28 -10.51
C LEU A 7 5.31 15.16 -10.33
N ILE A 8 5.68 14.11 -9.60
CA ILE A 8 4.82 12.96 -9.34
C ILE A 8 4.44 12.97 -7.86
N ILE A 9 3.16 12.93 -7.55
CA ILE A 9 2.63 12.86 -6.18
C ILE A 9 2.25 11.41 -5.91
N GLY A 10 3.05 10.73 -5.09
CA GLY A 10 2.93 9.33 -4.72
C GLY A 10 4.07 8.47 -5.29
N ALA A 11 4.85 7.85 -4.39
CA ALA A 11 5.95 6.94 -4.71
C ALA A 11 5.53 5.45 -4.67
N GLY A 12 4.24 5.17 -4.85
CA GLY A 12 3.74 3.81 -5.06
C GLY A 12 4.13 3.24 -6.45
N PRO A 13 3.77 1.99 -6.76
CA PRO A 13 4.16 1.34 -8.03
C PRO A 13 3.82 2.16 -9.27
N THR A 14 2.65 2.80 -9.29
CA THR A 14 2.22 3.66 -10.40
C THR A 14 3.12 4.88 -10.56
N GLY A 15 3.46 5.56 -9.45
CA GLY A 15 4.36 6.72 -9.50
C GLY A 15 5.77 6.34 -9.90
N LEU A 16 6.29 5.22 -9.39
CA LEU A 16 7.61 4.71 -9.79
C LEU A 16 7.63 4.35 -11.27
N PHE A 17 6.59 3.66 -11.78
CA PHE A 17 6.53 3.33 -13.20
C PHE A 17 6.36 4.58 -14.08
N ALA A 18 5.66 5.61 -13.61
CA ALA A 18 5.56 6.90 -14.34
C ALA A 18 6.94 7.56 -14.52
N VAL A 19 7.87 7.41 -13.57
CA VAL A 19 9.26 7.86 -13.73
C VAL A 19 9.94 7.12 -14.88
N PHE A 20 9.73 5.81 -15.01
CA PHE A 20 10.30 5.02 -16.09
C PHE A 20 9.84 5.53 -17.46
N GLU A 21 8.53 5.69 -17.62
CA GLU A 21 7.95 6.18 -18.88
C GLU A 21 8.42 7.61 -19.22
N ALA A 22 8.45 8.51 -18.25
CA ALA A 22 8.96 9.86 -18.43
C ALA A 22 10.46 9.88 -18.78
N GLY A 23 11.23 9.01 -18.12
CA GLY A 23 12.68 8.86 -18.36
C GLY A 23 13.00 8.42 -19.78
N LEU A 24 12.20 7.52 -20.37
CA LEU A 24 12.33 7.14 -21.79
C LEU A 24 12.14 8.35 -22.73
N LEU A 25 11.37 9.35 -22.32
CA LEU A 25 11.17 10.61 -23.05
C LEU A 25 12.22 11.68 -22.67
N GLN A 26 13.25 11.32 -21.91
CA GLN A 26 14.29 12.22 -21.40
C GLN A 26 13.76 13.36 -20.51
N LEU A 27 12.61 13.16 -19.87
CA LEU A 27 12.03 14.11 -18.93
C LEU A 27 12.54 13.85 -17.52
N LYS A 28 12.94 14.91 -16.82
CA LYS A 28 13.35 14.84 -15.43
C LYS A 28 12.14 14.73 -14.51
N CYS A 29 12.19 13.78 -13.58
CA CYS A 29 11.12 13.57 -12.60
C CYS A 29 11.58 13.88 -11.18
N HIS A 30 10.66 14.38 -10.36
CA HIS A 30 10.75 14.45 -8.92
C HIS A 30 9.49 13.88 -8.31
N ILE A 31 9.63 13.09 -7.24
CA ILE A 31 8.52 12.43 -6.56
C ILE A 31 8.35 13.03 -5.16
N ILE A 32 7.09 13.30 -4.76
CA ILE A 32 6.71 13.62 -3.37
C ILE A 32 5.92 12.44 -2.83
N ASP A 33 6.23 11.99 -1.61
CA ASP A 33 5.43 10.98 -0.90
C ASP A 33 5.39 11.27 0.60
N ALA A 34 4.22 11.08 1.22
CA ALA A 34 4.01 11.23 2.65
C ALA A 34 4.76 10.19 3.49
N LEU A 35 5.08 9.03 2.91
CA LEU A 35 5.86 7.99 3.57
C LEU A 35 7.36 8.29 3.53
N PRO A 36 8.11 7.85 4.55
CA PRO A 36 9.57 8.08 4.61
C PRO A 36 10.36 7.21 3.63
N GLN A 37 9.69 6.31 2.90
CA GLN A 37 10.30 5.41 1.93
C GLN A 37 9.40 5.21 0.72
N PRO A 38 9.97 4.96 -0.49
CA PRO A 38 9.18 4.60 -1.67
C PRO A 38 8.49 3.24 -1.53
N GLY A 39 7.44 3.04 -2.34
CA GLY A 39 6.72 1.78 -2.46
C GLY A 39 5.25 1.87 -2.07
N GLY A 40 4.83 2.97 -1.40
CA GLY A 40 3.44 3.17 -1.02
C GLY A 40 2.90 2.01 -0.18
N GLN A 41 1.66 1.60 -0.47
CA GLN A 41 0.99 0.52 0.28
C GLN A 41 1.74 -0.82 0.23
N LEU A 42 2.43 -1.13 -0.87
CA LEU A 42 3.16 -2.38 -1.04
C LEU A 42 4.31 -2.51 -0.03
N ALA A 43 5.04 -1.43 0.20
CA ALA A 43 6.13 -1.41 1.16
C ALA A 43 5.62 -1.27 2.61
N GLU A 44 4.58 -0.44 2.83
CA GLU A 44 4.13 -0.09 4.17
C GLU A 44 3.19 -1.14 4.78
N LEU A 45 2.24 -1.68 4.02
CA LEU A 45 1.17 -2.50 4.58
C LEU A 45 1.41 -4.00 4.47
N TYR A 46 2.00 -4.48 3.37
CA TYR A 46 2.10 -5.92 3.10
C TYR A 46 3.31 -6.33 2.23
N PRO A 47 4.54 -5.93 2.61
CA PRO A 47 5.73 -6.19 1.78
C PRO A 47 5.98 -7.68 1.51
N LYS A 48 5.59 -8.56 2.43
CA LYS A 48 5.74 -10.02 2.34
C LYS A 48 4.50 -10.74 1.78
N LYS A 49 3.51 -10.01 1.28
CA LYS A 49 2.33 -10.60 0.63
C LYS A 49 2.65 -10.92 -0.84
N PRO A 50 2.40 -12.15 -1.31
CA PRO A 50 2.42 -12.43 -2.74
C PRO A 50 1.23 -11.74 -3.42
N ILE A 51 1.51 -11.11 -4.57
CA ILE A 51 0.52 -10.48 -5.44
C ILE A 51 0.58 -11.13 -6.81
N PHE A 52 -0.56 -11.22 -7.49
CA PHE A 52 -0.76 -12.02 -8.70
C PHE A 52 -1.24 -11.20 -9.91
N ASP A 53 -1.50 -9.92 -9.70
CA ASP A 53 -2.13 -9.01 -10.66
C ASP A 53 -1.12 -8.10 -11.39
N ILE A 54 0.16 -8.50 -11.38
CA ILE A 54 1.22 -7.78 -12.09
C ILE A 54 1.53 -8.51 -13.40
N PRO A 55 1.29 -7.87 -14.56
CA PRO A 55 1.59 -8.48 -15.86
C PRO A 55 3.04 -8.97 -15.96
N GLY A 56 3.23 -10.19 -16.46
CA GLY A 56 4.55 -10.81 -16.61
C GLY A 56 5.08 -11.55 -15.38
N TYR A 57 4.40 -11.47 -14.24
CA TYR A 57 4.71 -12.21 -13.02
C TYR A 57 3.57 -13.17 -12.68
N PRO A 58 3.80 -14.51 -12.66
CA PRO A 58 2.81 -15.45 -12.10
C PRO A 58 2.49 -15.15 -10.64
N SER A 59 3.50 -14.68 -9.90
CA SER A 59 3.41 -14.18 -8.52
C SER A 59 4.68 -13.41 -8.21
N VAL A 60 4.57 -12.34 -7.41
CA VAL A 60 5.71 -11.56 -6.91
C VAL A 60 5.40 -11.07 -5.50
N LEU A 61 6.39 -11.01 -4.61
CA LEU A 61 6.20 -10.35 -3.31
C LEU A 61 6.06 -8.83 -3.52
N ALA A 62 5.16 -8.22 -2.78
CA ALA A 62 4.89 -6.79 -2.91
C ALA A 62 6.15 -5.93 -2.70
N GLY A 63 7.00 -6.29 -1.72
CA GLY A 63 8.28 -5.62 -1.48
C GLY A 63 9.31 -5.84 -2.60
N ASP A 64 9.34 -7.04 -3.20
CA ASP A 64 10.24 -7.35 -4.31
C ASP A 64 9.85 -6.55 -5.56
N LEU A 65 8.54 -6.39 -5.82
CA LEU A 65 8.07 -5.52 -6.90
C LEU A 65 8.56 -4.07 -6.71
N VAL A 66 8.48 -3.53 -5.50
CA VAL A 66 9.00 -2.19 -5.21
C VAL A 66 10.50 -2.11 -5.48
N THR A 67 11.25 -3.11 -5.02
CA THR A 67 12.71 -3.19 -5.26
C THR A 67 13.03 -3.19 -6.76
N ASN A 68 12.31 -3.98 -7.54
CA ASN A 68 12.49 -4.07 -8.99
C ASN A 68 12.16 -2.74 -9.69
N LEU A 69 11.07 -2.06 -9.29
CA LEU A 69 10.69 -0.75 -9.82
C LEU A 69 11.74 0.32 -9.48
N MET A 70 12.27 0.33 -8.26
CA MET A 70 13.33 1.24 -7.86
C MET A 70 14.61 1.03 -8.69
N GLU A 71 15.00 -0.23 -8.92
CA GLU A 71 16.17 -0.53 -9.77
C GLU A 71 15.91 -0.12 -11.23
N GLN A 72 14.69 -0.33 -11.75
CA GLN A 72 14.30 0.05 -13.11
C GLN A 72 14.44 1.56 -13.36
N ILE A 73 14.08 2.40 -12.40
CA ILE A 73 14.12 3.87 -12.54
C ILE A 73 15.47 4.49 -12.18
N LYS A 74 16.38 3.75 -11.56
CA LYS A 74 17.67 4.23 -11.09
C LYS A 74 18.50 4.93 -12.18
N GLN A 75 18.45 4.42 -13.41
CA GLN A 75 19.13 4.99 -14.57
C GLN A 75 18.70 6.43 -14.87
N PHE A 76 17.48 6.82 -14.52
CA PHE A 76 16.92 8.16 -14.77
C PHE A 76 17.15 9.14 -13.62
N GLN A 77 17.70 8.68 -12.51
CA GLN A 77 18.09 9.49 -11.34
C GLN A 77 16.98 10.45 -10.86
N PRO A 78 15.74 9.98 -10.60
CA PRO A 78 14.67 10.86 -10.13
C PRO A 78 15.02 11.45 -8.77
N GLY A 79 14.56 12.69 -8.52
CA GLY A 79 14.59 13.28 -7.20
C GLY A 79 13.45 12.78 -6.31
N PHE A 80 13.64 12.80 -4.99
CA PHE A 80 12.62 12.42 -4.02
C PHE A 80 12.50 13.47 -2.91
N THR A 81 11.27 13.78 -2.53
CA THR A 81 10.89 14.47 -1.29
C THR A 81 9.97 13.51 -0.54
N LEU A 82 10.52 12.80 0.44
CA LEU A 82 9.83 11.76 1.22
C LEU A 82 9.53 12.26 2.63
N GLY A 83 8.44 11.74 3.23
CA GLY A 83 7.96 12.17 4.53
C GLY A 83 7.20 13.49 4.49
N GLU A 84 6.88 13.99 3.30
CA GLU A 84 6.15 15.23 3.10
C GLU A 84 4.89 15.01 2.25
N THR A 85 3.81 15.69 2.62
CA THR A 85 2.54 15.62 1.90
C THR A 85 2.37 16.84 1.00
N ALA A 86 2.04 16.63 -0.28
CA ALA A 86 1.66 17.73 -1.17
C ALA A 86 0.32 18.32 -0.71
N GLU A 87 0.30 19.60 -0.31
CA GLU A 87 -0.90 20.26 0.19
C GLU A 87 -1.56 21.16 -0.84
N THR A 88 -0.77 21.92 -1.58
CA THR A 88 -1.32 22.89 -2.54
C THR A 88 -0.69 22.72 -3.91
N ILE A 89 -1.50 22.93 -4.94
CA ILE A 89 -1.07 23.00 -6.34
C ILE A 89 -1.57 24.31 -6.91
N GLU A 90 -0.67 25.16 -7.37
CA GLU A 90 -0.95 26.42 -8.02
C GLU A 90 -0.45 26.40 -9.48
N LYS A 91 -1.31 26.75 -10.41
CA LYS A 91 -0.93 26.93 -11.81
C LYS A 91 -0.53 28.37 -12.06
N LEU A 92 0.67 28.57 -12.60
CA LEU A 92 1.19 29.90 -12.93
C LEU A 92 0.73 30.37 -14.33
N GLU A 93 0.90 31.67 -14.60
CA GLU A 93 0.54 32.28 -15.90
C GLU A 93 1.35 31.71 -17.06
N ASP A 94 2.59 31.27 -16.83
CA ASP A 94 3.47 30.62 -17.81
C ASP A 94 3.08 29.16 -18.12
N GLY A 95 2.02 28.66 -17.45
CA GLY A 95 1.50 27.31 -17.61
C GLY A 95 2.19 26.27 -16.74
N THR A 96 3.23 26.61 -15.99
CA THR A 96 3.88 25.72 -15.01
C THR A 96 3.08 25.63 -13.72
N PHE A 97 3.46 24.69 -12.86
CA PHE A 97 2.80 24.46 -11.56
C PHE A 97 3.80 24.63 -10.43
N ILE A 98 3.33 25.23 -9.33
CA ILE A 98 4.01 25.16 -8.02
C ILE A 98 3.23 24.24 -7.11
N VAL A 99 3.91 23.24 -6.56
CA VAL A 99 3.38 22.38 -5.50
C VAL A 99 4.13 22.68 -4.22
N THR A 100 3.37 22.95 -3.14
CA THR A 100 3.92 23.19 -1.81
C THR A 100 3.52 22.05 -0.90
N THR A 101 4.46 21.55 -0.11
CA THR A 101 4.24 20.50 0.88
C THR A 101 3.85 21.07 2.24
N ASN A 102 3.39 20.21 3.16
CA ASN A 102 3.11 20.53 4.56
C ASN A 102 4.32 21.11 5.31
N GLU A 103 5.55 20.78 4.89
CA GLU A 103 6.79 21.32 5.44
C GLU A 103 7.23 22.64 4.75
N GLY A 104 6.45 23.11 3.78
CA GLY A 104 6.74 24.34 3.04
C GLY A 104 7.75 24.16 1.90
N THR A 105 8.14 22.93 1.57
CA THR A 105 9.00 22.65 0.42
C THR A 105 8.26 22.95 -0.88
N LYS A 106 8.88 23.75 -1.75
CA LYS A 106 8.28 24.17 -3.03
C LYS A 106 8.93 23.48 -4.22
N HIS A 107 8.08 22.93 -5.08
CA HIS A 107 8.46 22.27 -6.32
C HIS A 107 7.81 22.98 -7.50
N GLN A 108 8.58 23.32 -8.52
CA GLN A 108 8.06 23.87 -9.77
C GLN A 108 8.21 22.82 -10.89
N ALA A 109 7.13 22.57 -11.62
CA ALA A 109 7.10 21.57 -12.68
C ALA A 109 6.27 22.04 -13.89
N LYS A 110 6.59 21.51 -15.08
CA LYS A 110 5.80 21.72 -16.30
C LYS A 110 4.50 20.92 -16.29
N ALA A 111 4.53 19.75 -15.61
CA ALA A 111 3.36 18.88 -15.43
C ALA A 111 3.38 18.25 -14.03
N VAL A 112 2.19 17.95 -13.53
CA VAL A 112 1.99 17.23 -12.25
C VAL A 112 1.19 15.97 -12.52
N ALA A 113 1.74 14.83 -12.13
CA ALA A 113 1.05 13.53 -12.16
C ALA A 113 0.64 13.12 -10.73
N ILE A 114 -0.65 12.85 -10.53
CA ILE A 114 -1.18 12.41 -9.25
C ILE A 114 -1.30 10.89 -9.24
N ALA A 115 -0.46 10.22 -8.45
CA ALA A 115 -0.41 8.77 -8.24
C ALA A 115 -0.56 8.40 -6.75
N GLY A 116 -1.34 9.20 -6.01
CA GLY A 116 -1.47 9.14 -4.54
C GLY A 116 -2.22 7.93 -3.98
N GLY A 117 -2.68 7.00 -4.83
CA GLY A 117 -3.41 5.81 -4.38
C GLY A 117 -4.64 6.15 -3.55
N LEU A 118 -4.76 5.55 -2.36
CA LEU A 118 -5.81 5.85 -1.38
C LEU A 118 -5.49 7.05 -0.48
N GLY A 119 -4.37 7.74 -0.74
CA GLY A 119 -3.85 8.79 0.14
C GLY A 119 -3.17 8.23 1.38
N THR A 120 -3.07 9.05 2.42
CA THR A 120 -2.54 8.64 3.73
C THR A 120 -3.45 7.59 4.34
N PHE A 121 -2.88 6.42 4.68
CA PHE A 121 -3.67 5.32 5.22
C PHE A 121 -3.93 5.54 6.72
N GLU A 122 -5.18 5.84 7.06
CA GLU A 122 -5.67 5.78 8.43
C GLU A 122 -6.59 4.57 8.59
N PRO A 123 -6.23 3.59 9.45
CA PRO A 123 -7.07 2.43 9.65
C PRO A 123 -8.39 2.81 10.34
N ARG A 124 -9.49 2.20 9.90
CA ARG A 124 -10.76 2.33 10.60
C ARG A 124 -10.71 1.54 11.90
N LYS A 125 -10.65 2.24 13.01
CA LYS A 125 -10.60 1.62 14.33
C LYS A 125 -11.95 1.03 14.73
N PRO A 126 -11.98 -0.20 15.26
CA PRO A 126 -13.19 -0.75 15.86
C PRO A 126 -13.54 0.00 17.15
N ILE A 127 -14.84 0.14 17.42
CA ILE A 127 -15.31 0.76 18.67
C ILE A 127 -15.24 -0.32 19.77
N LEU A 128 -14.08 -0.47 20.38
CA LEU A 128 -13.84 -1.42 21.48
C LEU A 128 -13.27 -0.68 22.68
N LYS A 129 -13.63 -1.17 23.88
CA LYS A 129 -13.07 -0.65 25.12
C LYS A 129 -11.56 -0.90 25.15
N ASP A 130 -10.80 0.10 25.58
CA ASP A 130 -9.34 0.04 25.75
C ASP A 130 -8.55 -0.28 24.46
N ILE A 131 -9.14 0.00 23.29
CA ILE A 131 -8.51 -0.31 21.98
C ILE A 131 -7.11 0.31 21.85
N GLU A 132 -6.92 1.54 22.35
CA GLU A 132 -5.64 2.26 22.33
C GLU A 132 -4.52 1.53 23.09
N PHE A 133 -4.88 0.74 24.11
CA PHE A 133 -3.93 -0.11 24.80
C PHE A 133 -3.47 -1.28 23.93
N TYR A 134 -4.40 -1.90 23.20
CA TYR A 134 -4.13 -3.08 22.38
C TYR A 134 -3.51 -2.75 21.02
N GLU A 135 -3.63 -1.51 20.56
CA GLU A 135 -2.99 -1.00 19.32
C GLU A 135 -1.48 -0.80 19.48
N LYS A 136 -0.98 -0.70 20.71
CA LYS A 136 0.46 -0.60 20.95
C LYS A 136 1.15 -1.86 20.48
N GLU A 137 2.38 -1.70 20.00
CA GLU A 137 3.17 -2.79 19.44
C GLU A 137 3.12 -4.06 20.30
N ASP A 138 2.84 -5.18 19.64
CA ASP A 138 2.73 -6.53 20.23
C ASP A 138 1.64 -6.76 21.28
N ARG A 139 0.66 -5.87 21.42
CA ARG A 139 -0.43 -6.03 22.38
C ARG A 139 -1.70 -6.66 21.83
N GLY A 140 -1.74 -7.01 20.55
CA GLY A 140 -2.74 -7.89 20.00
C GLY A 140 -3.69 -7.30 18.97
N VAL A 141 -3.64 -6.00 18.66
CA VAL A 141 -4.38 -5.37 17.56
C VAL A 141 -3.40 -4.82 16.53
N ASP A 142 -3.47 -5.39 15.35
CA ASP A 142 -2.71 -4.96 14.18
C ASP A 142 -3.69 -4.58 13.06
N TYR A 143 -3.42 -3.49 12.35
CA TYR A 143 -4.24 -3.04 11.22
C TYR A 143 -3.68 -3.50 9.87
N PHE A 144 -2.44 -3.98 9.84
CA PHE A 144 -1.78 -4.53 8.67
C PHE A 144 -0.79 -5.62 9.06
N VAL A 145 -0.50 -6.48 8.13
CA VAL A 145 0.40 -7.61 8.32
C VAL A 145 1.71 -7.34 7.60
N LYS A 146 2.67 -6.73 8.29
CA LYS A 146 4.04 -6.51 7.75
C LYS A 146 4.84 -7.81 7.71
N ASP A 147 4.70 -8.63 8.73
CA ASP A 147 5.35 -9.95 8.82
C ASP A 147 4.36 -11.03 9.24
N PRO A 148 3.97 -11.92 8.32
CA PRO A 148 3.07 -13.03 8.62
C PRO A 148 3.61 -13.99 9.69
N GLU A 149 4.94 -14.15 9.80
CA GLU A 149 5.55 -15.05 10.78
C GLU A 149 5.31 -14.61 12.23
N LYS A 150 5.02 -13.34 12.46
CA LYS A 150 4.57 -12.83 13.76
C LYS A 150 3.38 -13.60 14.33
N TYR A 151 2.54 -14.17 13.47
CA TYR A 151 1.30 -14.87 13.83
C TYR A 151 1.45 -16.38 13.91
N ARG A 152 2.65 -16.92 13.72
CA ARG A 152 2.90 -18.36 13.76
C ARG A 152 2.48 -18.96 15.10
N GLY A 153 1.64 -20.00 15.02
CA GLY A 153 1.12 -20.69 16.18
C GLY A 153 0.13 -19.91 17.07
N LYS A 154 -0.24 -18.67 16.69
CA LYS A 154 -1.21 -17.86 17.43
C LYS A 154 -2.65 -18.16 17.01
N ASN A 155 -3.60 -17.89 17.91
CA ASN A 155 -5.03 -17.86 17.57
C ASN A 155 -5.38 -16.42 17.19
N ILE A 156 -5.83 -16.21 15.97
CA ILE A 156 -6.08 -14.87 15.43
C ILE A 156 -7.53 -14.66 15.03
N VAL A 157 -7.96 -13.42 15.15
CA VAL A 157 -9.26 -12.96 14.66
C VAL A 157 -9.02 -11.91 13.60
N ILE A 158 -9.60 -12.09 12.42
CA ILE A 158 -9.57 -11.13 11.33
C ILE A 158 -10.96 -10.52 11.20
N ALA A 159 -11.06 -9.20 11.28
CA ALA A 159 -12.32 -8.47 11.14
C ALA A 159 -12.38 -7.79 9.78
N GLY A 160 -13.29 -8.23 8.91
CA GLY A 160 -13.47 -7.64 7.60
C GLY A 160 -14.18 -8.57 6.61
N GLY A 161 -14.44 -8.08 5.41
CA GLY A 161 -15.12 -8.86 4.35
C GLY A 161 -14.79 -8.36 2.95
N GLY A 162 -13.72 -7.60 2.79
CA GLY A 162 -13.11 -7.23 1.51
C GLY A 162 -11.86 -8.06 1.21
N ASP A 163 -11.23 -7.80 0.05
CA ASP A 163 -10.08 -8.56 -0.46
C ASP A 163 -8.98 -8.76 0.60
N SER A 164 -8.56 -7.69 1.28
CA SER A 164 -7.50 -7.80 2.29
C SER A 164 -7.84 -8.78 3.43
N ALA A 165 -9.09 -8.79 3.91
CA ALA A 165 -9.48 -9.70 4.99
C ALA A 165 -9.55 -11.15 4.51
N LEU A 166 -10.05 -11.38 3.29
CA LEU A 166 -10.12 -12.71 2.69
C LEU A 166 -8.72 -13.25 2.41
N ASP A 167 -7.87 -12.48 1.75
CA ASP A 167 -6.52 -12.86 1.40
C ASP A 167 -5.68 -13.19 2.64
N TRP A 168 -5.74 -12.33 3.68
CA TRP A 168 -5.05 -12.61 4.93
C TRP A 168 -5.62 -13.80 5.68
N SER A 169 -6.93 -14.04 5.60
CA SER A 169 -7.52 -15.26 6.19
C SER A 169 -7.01 -16.52 5.49
N ILE A 170 -6.94 -16.51 4.16
CA ILE A 170 -6.42 -17.63 3.36
C ILE A 170 -4.93 -17.83 3.68
N PHE A 171 -4.12 -16.78 3.63
CA PHE A 171 -2.68 -16.88 3.85
C PHE A 171 -2.35 -17.37 5.27
N LEU A 172 -2.92 -16.69 6.28
CA LEU A 172 -2.61 -16.96 7.68
C LEU A 172 -3.23 -18.28 8.19
N SER A 173 -4.19 -18.87 7.48
CA SER A 173 -4.70 -20.22 7.80
C SER A 173 -3.61 -21.32 7.72
N ASN A 174 -2.49 -21.04 7.05
CA ASN A 174 -1.34 -21.93 6.97
C ASN A 174 -0.20 -21.56 7.93
N VAL A 175 -0.29 -20.44 8.62
CA VAL A 175 0.74 -19.90 9.53
C VAL A 175 0.26 -19.94 10.98
N ALA A 176 -0.93 -19.43 11.24
CA ALA A 176 -1.52 -19.37 12.57
C ALA A 176 -1.99 -20.75 13.06
N ASN A 177 -2.17 -20.87 14.37
CA ASN A 177 -2.79 -22.06 14.94
C ASN A 177 -4.30 -22.16 14.62
N SER A 178 -4.99 -21.00 14.67
CA SER A 178 -6.38 -20.91 14.24
C SER A 178 -6.68 -19.52 13.69
N VAL A 179 -7.60 -19.45 12.71
CA VAL A 179 -8.09 -18.20 12.13
C VAL A 179 -9.60 -18.12 12.29
N THR A 180 -10.08 -17.04 12.90
CA THR A 180 -11.50 -16.71 12.93
C THR A 180 -11.73 -15.46 12.09
N LEU A 181 -12.48 -15.58 10.99
CA LEU A 181 -12.90 -14.44 10.19
C LEU A 181 -14.27 -13.95 10.66
N VAL A 182 -14.33 -12.70 11.07
CA VAL A 182 -15.57 -12.04 11.54
C VAL A 182 -16.04 -11.04 10.50
N HIS A 183 -17.29 -11.18 10.03
CA HIS A 183 -17.88 -10.26 9.07
C HIS A 183 -19.33 -9.96 9.39
N ARG A 184 -19.69 -8.67 9.47
CA ARG A 184 -21.03 -8.20 9.84
C ARG A 184 -22.17 -8.48 8.82
N ARG A 185 -21.83 -8.97 7.62
CA ARG A 185 -22.79 -9.23 6.53
C ARG A 185 -22.70 -10.68 6.09
N ASN A 186 -23.77 -11.16 5.47
CA ASN A 186 -23.81 -12.52 4.91
C ASN A 186 -23.01 -12.66 3.61
N GLU A 187 -22.64 -11.53 2.95
CA GLU A 187 -21.93 -11.52 1.68
C GLU A 187 -20.61 -10.78 1.79
N PHE A 188 -19.58 -11.37 1.23
CA PHE A 188 -18.27 -10.75 1.09
C PHE A 188 -18.22 -9.81 -0.11
N ARG A 189 -17.29 -8.83 -0.07
CA ARG A 189 -17.06 -7.88 -1.16
C ARG A 189 -15.74 -8.13 -1.91
N GLY A 190 -15.05 -9.20 -1.58
CA GLY A 190 -13.79 -9.55 -2.23
C GLY A 190 -13.99 -10.28 -3.54
N ALA A 191 -12.89 -10.55 -4.24
CA ALA A 191 -12.86 -11.33 -5.48
C ALA A 191 -13.52 -12.70 -5.29
N LEU A 192 -14.26 -13.16 -6.29
CA LEU A 192 -15.01 -14.43 -6.22
C LEU A 192 -14.10 -15.60 -5.87
N ASP A 193 -12.92 -15.69 -6.47
CA ASP A 193 -11.92 -16.72 -6.19
C ASP A 193 -11.49 -16.75 -4.70
N SER A 194 -11.27 -15.58 -4.09
CA SER A 194 -10.95 -15.46 -2.66
C SER A 194 -12.12 -15.87 -1.78
N VAL A 195 -13.34 -15.54 -2.18
CA VAL A 195 -14.57 -15.94 -1.47
C VAL A 195 -14.74 -17.46 -1.49
N GLU A 196 -14.56 -18.10 -2.66
CA GLU A 196 -14.65 -19.55 -2.81
C GLU A 196 -13.61 -20.27 -1.93
N LYS A 197 -12.36 -19.82 -1.97
CA LYS A 197 -11.28 -20.35 -1.12
C LYS A 197 -11.57 -20.26 0.37
N VAL A 198 -12.12 -19.12 0.83
CA VAL A 198 -12.50 -18.96 2.25
C VAL A 198 -13.63 -19.94 2.62
N GLN A 199 -14.61 -20.19 1.74
CA GLN A 199 -15.66 -21.18 1.99
C GLN A 199 -15.12 -22.62 2.04
N GLU A 200 -14.19 -22.96 1.17
CA GLU A 200 -13.49 -24.26 1.21
C GLU A 200 -12.73 -24.46 2.54
N LEU A 201 -11.98 -23.44 2.96
CA LEU A 201 -11.23 -23.46 4.21
C LEU A 201 -12.15 -23.53 5.45
N LYS A 202 -13.33 -22.87 5.40
CA LYS A 202 -14.38 -23.01 6.41
C LYS A 202 -14.91 -24.44 6.45
N ASN A 203 -15.24 -25.02 5.29
CA ASN A 203 -15.79 -26.39 5.20
C ASN A 203 -14.80 -27.45 5.68
N SER A 204 -13.50 -27.24 5.45
CA SER A 204 -12.42 -28.11 5.95
C SER A 204 -12.05 -27.85 7.42
N GLY A 205 -12.67 -26.88 8.08
CA GLY A 205 -12.41 -26.53 9.48
C GLY A 205 -11.13 -25.74 9.73
N LYS A 206 -10.43 -25.29 8.69
CA LYS A 206 -9.22 -24.46 8.82
C LYS A 206 -9.50 -23.02 9.23
N ILE A 207 -10.66 -22.50 8.86
CA ILE A 207 -11.11 -21.14 9.21
C ILE A 207 -12.48 -21.25 9.87
N LYS A 208 -12.67 -20.54 10.98
CA LYS A 208 -13.99 -20.30 11.56
C LYS A 208 -14.55 -19.01 10.99
N LEU A 209 -15.79 -19.03 10.52
CA LEU A 209 -16.52 -17.85 10.03
C LEU A 209 -17.61 -17.47 11.04
N VAL A 210 -17.67 -16.20 11.44
CA VAL A 210 -18.62 -15.63 12.40
C VAL A 210 -19.25 -14.36 11.83
#